data_401997c75fa00d64b2c0be74a5d228ac
#
_entry.id   401997c75fa00d64b2c0be74a5d228ac
#
_cell.length_a   1.000
_cell.length_b   1.000
_cell.length_c   1.000
_cell.angle_alpha   90.00
_cell.angle_beta   90.00
_cell.angle_gamma   90.00
#
_symmetry.space_group_name_H-M   'P 1'
#
loop_
_entity.id
_entity.type
_entity.pdbx_description
1 polymer ?
#
loop_
_entity_poly.entity_id
_entity_poly.type
_entity_poly.pdbx_seq_one_letter_code
_entity_poly.pdbx_strand_id
1 'polypeptide(L)'
;MSNLLGIFDPMEEEKVVLVDIQDQQIGTMGKMEAHEKAELHRAFSVFVLNSKNELLLQQRAHEKYHSSGLWTNTCCSHQRVGETNREAGARRMMEEMGMTVPLEELFTFIYRATFDNGLTEHELDHVMVGYTDDDPVINPEEVADFKWMEMEALQKDLTENPDHYTVWFTIIFDRFYKHIQEKNKTA
;
A
#
# COMPACT_ATOMS: atom_id res chain seq x y z
N MET A 1 -31.02 6.64 23.10
CA MET A 1 -30.54 6.93 21.74
C MET A 1 -29.36 7.88 21.87
N SER A 2 -28.15 7.36 21.99
CA SER A 2 -26.94 8.18 22.12
C SER A 2 -26.16 8.04 20.84
N ASN A 3 -26.11 9.11 20.04
CA ASN A 3 -25.25 9.27 18.88
C ASN A 3 -23.80 9.31 19.36
N LEU A 4 -23.08 8.23 19.21
CA LEU A 4 -21.61 8.21 19.21
C LEU A 4 -21.12 8.47 17.78
N LEU A 5 -21.23 9.72 17.34
CA LEU A 5 -20.38 10.27 16.29
C LEU A 5 -19.01 10.42 16.94
N GLY A 6 -18.08 9.54 16.61
CA GLY A 6 -16.67 9.71 16.97
C GLY A 6 -16.20 11.05 16.40
N ILE A 7 -15.93 12.00 17.29
CA ILE A 7 -15.32 13.28 16.97
C ILE A 7 -13.89 12.94 16.51
N PHE A 8 -13.63 13.08 15.21
CA PHE A 8 -12.28 13.04 14.67
C PHE A 8 -11.55 14.25 15.23
N ASP A 9 -10.60 14.04 16.15
CA ASP A 9 -9.70 15.09 16.62
C ASP A 9 -8.63 15.30 15.54
N PRO A 10 -8.62 16.44 14.81
CA PRO A 10 -7.63 16.68 13.75
C PRO A 10 -6.20 16.89 14.27
N MET A 11 -5.97 16.74 15.58
CA MET A 11 -4.68 16.86 16.24
C MET A 11 -4.12 15.52 16.75
N GLU A 12 -4.82 14.38 16.54
CA GLU A 12 -4.27 13.09 16.94
C GLU A 12 -3.33 12.58 15.86
N GLU A 13 -2.04 12.55 16.16
CA GLU A 13 -0.99 12.03 15.28
C GLU A 13 -1.33 10.60 14.83
N GLU A 14 -1.27 10.34 13.52
CA GLU A 14 -1.49 9.01 12.95
C GLU A 14 -0.47 8.03 13.53
N LYS A 15 -0.94 6.99 14.22
CA LYS A 15 -0.11 5.96 14.86
C LYS A 15 -0.01 4.72 13.99
N VAL A 16 1.19 4.14 13.96
CA VAL A 16 1.47 2.84 13.36
C VAL A 16 1.64 1.77 14.45
N VAL A 17 1.41 0.52 14.07
CA VAL A 17 1.55 -0.64 14.95
C VAL A 17 2.98 -1.16 14.85
N LEU A 18 3.75 -1.07 15.94
CA LEU A 18 5.08 -1.65 16.03
C LEU A 18 4.97 -3.17 16.18
N VAL A 19 5.81 -3.89 15.46
CA VAL A 19 5.82 -5.36 15.45
C VAL A 19 7.22 -5.92 15.58
N ASP A 20 7.31 -7.17 16.01
CA ASP A 20 8.54 -7.96 15.88
C ASP A 20 8.59 -8.68 14.50
N ILE A 21 9.67 -9.42 14.26
CA ILE A 21 9.88 -10.15 13.00
C ILE A 21 8.90 -11.34 12.82
N GLN A 22 8.14 -11.71 13.84
CA GLN A 22 7.08 -12.71 13.83
C GLN A 22 5.68 -12.06 13.68
N ASP A 23 5.62 -10.75 13.38
CA ASP A 23 4.38 -9.98 13.25
C ASP A 23 3.56 -9.87 14.57
N GLN A 24 4.23 -10.04 15.72
CA GLN A 24 3.56 -9.82 17.00
C GLN A 24 3.61 -8.33 17.34
N GLN A 25 2.46 -7.76 17.68
CA GLN A 25 2.40 -6.37 18.11
C GLN A 25 3.17 -6.18 19.42
N ILE A 26 4.16 -5.27 19.40
CA ILE A 26 4.99 -4.92 20.56
C ILE A 26 4.72 -3.51 21.08
N GLY A 27 3.96 -2.70 20.34
CA GLY A 27 3.62 -1.34 20.74
C GLY A 27 2.94 -0.54 19.64
N THR A 28 2.90 0.77 19.83
CA THR A 28 2.44 1.75 18.84
C THR A 28 3.34 2.98 18.91
N MET A 29 3.50 3.70 17.81
CA MET A 29 4.31 4.92 17.72
C MET A 29 3.66 5.89 16.74
N GLY A 30 3.92 7.20 16.87
CA GLY A 30 3.58 8.18 15.84
C GLY A 30 4.21 7.78 14.51
N LYS A 31 3.48 7.91 13.41
CA LYS A 31 3.94 7.48 12.09
C LYS A 31 5.27 8.15 11.70
N MET A 32 5.36 9.46 11.85
CA MET A 32 6.59 10.18 11.52
C MET A 32 7.75 9.75 12.41
N GLU A 33 7.52 9.59 13.71
CA GLU A 33 8.53 9.12 14.66
C GLU A 33 9.04 7.72 14.31
N ALA A 34 8.16 6.80 13.90
CA ALA A 34 8.54 5.45 13.47
C ALA A 34 9.46 5.48 12.24
N HIS A 35 9.16 6.35 11.26
CA HIS A 35 10.01 6.54 10.07
C HIS A 35 11.35 7.23 10.38
N GLU A 36 11.36 8.19 11.30
CA GLU A 36 12.60 8.86 11.76
C GLU A 36 13.53 7.90 12.50
N LYS A 37 12.97 7.03 13.34
CA LYS A 37 13.71 6.04 14.13
C LYS A 37 13.95 4.73 13.39
N ALA A 38 13.38 4.55 12.21
CA ALA A 38 13.42 3.32 11.44
C ALA A 38 12.92 2.08 12.23
N GLU A 39 11.89 2.27 13.06
CA GLU A 39 11.27 1.19 13.83
C GLU A 39 10.46 0.26 12.93
N LEU A 40 10.55 -1.05 13.18
CA LEU A 40 9.77 -2.02 12.43
C LEU A 40 8.29 -1.89 12.77
N HIS A 41 7.47 -1.58 11.77
CA HIS A 41 6.05 -1.39 11.95
C HIS A 41 5.26 -2.08 10.83
N ARG A 42 3.98 -2.33 11.10
CA ARG A 42 3.10 -3.04 10.18
C ARG A 42 2.56 -2.10 9.12
N ALA A 43 2.64 -2.57 7.86
CA ALA A 43 2.09 -1.91 6.70
C ALA A 43 1.32 -2.89 5.82
N PHE A 44 0.65 -2.40 4.80
CA PHE A 44 0.02 -3.24 3.77
C PHE A 44 0.15 -2.63 2.38
N SER A 45 0.20 -3.53 1.40
CA SER A 45 0.16 -3.20 -0.02
C SER A 45 -0.99 -3.95 -0.70
N VAL A 46 -1.86 -3.21 -1.38
CA VAL A 46 -2.98 -3.76 -2.17
C VAL A 46 -2.63 -3.71 -3.65
N PHE A 47 -2.91 -4.81 -4.33
CA PHE A 47 -2.78 -4.98 -5.77
C PHE A 47 -4.15 -5.36 -6.33
N VAL A 48 -4.67 -4.62 -7.29
CA VAL A 48 -5.94 -4.93 -7.95
C VAL A 48 -5.69 -5.32 -9.39
N LEU A 49 -6.18 -6.49 -9.76
CA LEU A 49 -6.11 -7.03 -11.13
C LEU A 49 -7.49 -7.00 -11.79
N ASN A 50 -7.53 -6.73 -13.09
CA ASN A 50 -8.72 -6.88 -13.89
C ASN A 50 -8.80 -8.27 -14.56
N SER A 51 -9.88 -8.54 -15.28
CA SER A 51 -10.10 -9.81 -16.01
C SER A 51 -9.09 -10.07 -17.14
N LYS A 52 -8.33 -9.04 -17.55
CA LYS A 52 -7.25 -9.14 -18.53
C LYS A 52 -5.87 -9.37 -17.90
N ASN A 53 -5.80 -9.54 -16.57
CA ASN A 53 -4.56 -9.59 -15.77
C ASN A 53 -3.71 -8.31 -15.86
N GLU A 54 -4.34 -7.16 -16.09
CA GLU A 54 -3.69 -5.87 -15.94
C GLU A 54 -3.75 -5.42 -14.49
N LEU A 55 -2.67 -4.82 -13.98
CA LEU A 55 -2.57 -4.26 -12.65
C LEU A 55 -3.02 -2.79 -12.65
N LEU A 56 -3.89 -2.44 -11.70
CA LEU A 56 -4.25 -1.07 -11.43
C LEU A 56 -3.14 -0.37 -10.66
N LEU A 57 -2.52 0.61 -11.29
CA LEU A 57 -1.52 1.48 -10.68
C LEU A 57 -2.15 2.82 -10.30
N GLN A 58 -1.67 3.43 -9.21
CA GLN A 58 -1.93 4.82 -8.90
C GLN A 58 -0.68 5.68 -9.05
N GLN A 59 -0.85 6.93 -9.44
CA GLN A 59 0.17 7.97 -9.33
C GLN A 59 -0.09 8.75 -8.04
N ARG A 60 0.90 8.81 -7.15
CA ARG A 60 0.77 9.53 -5.88
C ARG A 60 0.56 11.03 -6.11
N ALA A 61 -0.31 11.64 -5.32
CA ALA A 61 -0.52 13.09 -5.40
C ALA A 61 0.80 13.86 -5.24
N HIS A 62 0.92 14.99 -5.94
CA HIS A 62 2.16 15.79 -6.00
C HIS A 62 2.50 16.48 -4.66
N GLU A 63 1.57 16.54 -3.72
CA GLU A 63 1.74 17.17 -2.41
C GLU A 63 2.13 16.17 -1.30
N LYS A 64 2.41 14.90 -1.66
CA LYS A 64 2.87 13.91 -0.68
C LYS A 64 4.28 14.26 -0.18
N TYR A 65 4.51 14.07 1.12
CA TYR A 65 5.77 14.42 1.80
C TYR A 65 7.00 13.58 1.36
N HIS A 66 6.79 12.42 0.71
CA HIS A 66 7.82 11.65 0.01
C HIS A 66 7.25 10.93 -1.21
N SER A 67 8.12 10.55 -2.14
CA SER A 67 7.76 9.81 -3.37
C SER A 67 6.58 10.45 -4.13
N SER A 68 6.50 11.76 -4.11
CA SER A 68 5.45 12.58 -4.73
C SER A 68 5.46 12.40 -6.25
N GLY A 69 4.30 12.21 -6.86
CA GLY A 69 4.15 12.05 -8.31
C GLY A 69 4.65 10.72 -8.88
N LEU A 70 5.17 9.81 -8.05
CA LEU A 70 5.62 8.48 -8.50
C LEU A 70 4.46 7.51 -8.66
N TRP A 71 4.60 6.57 -9.59
CA TRP A 71 3.69 5.45 -9.76
C TRP A 71 3.94 4.38 -8.71
N THR A 72 2.88 3.72 -8.28
CA THR A 72 2.94 2.65 -7.29
C THR A 72 1.83 1.62 -7.52
N ASN A 73 1.78 0.56 -6.68
CA ASN A 73 0.67 -0.38 -6.62
C ASN A 73 -0.66 0.34 -6.32
N THR A 74 -1.77 -0.39 -6.37
CA THR A 74 -3.12 0.19 -6.30
C THR A 74 -3.35 1.01 -5.04
N CYS A 75 -2.88 0.54 -3.88
CA CYS A 75 -2.95 1.26 -2.61
C CYS A 75 -1.92 0.71 -1.63
N CYS A 76 -1.30 1.56 -0.83
CA CYS A 76 -0.43 1.14 0.27
C CYS A 76 -0.56 2.11 1.44
N SER A 77 -0.57 1.59 2.66
CA SER A 77 -0.72 2.40 3.88
C SER A 77 -0.45 1.57 5.14
N HIS A 78 -0.83 2.14 6.27
CA HIS A 78 -0.74 1.52 7.58
C HIS A 78 -2.13 1.27 8.16
N GLN A 79 -2.26 0.20 8.95
CA GLN A 79 -3.46 -0.03 9.73
C GLN A 79 -3.52 0.91 10.92
N ARG A 80 -4.72 1.32 11.29
CA ARG A 80 -4.97 1.99 12.56
C ARG A 80 -4.94 0.97 13.71
N VAL A 81 -4.70 1.46 14.91
CA VAL A 81 -4.74 0.61 16.11
C VAL A 81 -6.12 -0.05 16.24
N GLY A 82 -6.13 -1.38 16.28
CA GLY A 82 -7.36 -2.18 16.39
C GLY A 82 -8.00 -2.59 15.05
N GLU A 83 -7.50 -2.09 13.90
CA GLU A 83 -7.92 -2.60 12.58
C GLU A 83 -7.16 -3.88 12.22
N THR A 84 -7.81 -4.77 11.50
CA THR A 84 -7.13 -5.82 10.74
C THR A 84 -6.55 -5.24 9.45
N ASN A 85 -5.57 -5.93 8.83
CA ASN A 85 -4.99 -5.48 7.55
C ASN A 85 -6.05 -5.35 6.44
N ARG A 86 -7.04 -6.27 6.40
CA ARG A 86 -8.13 -6.22 5.41
C ARG A 86 -9.06 -5.03 5.63
N GLU A 87 -9.40 -4.71 6.88
CA GLU A 87 -10.21 -3.52 7.19
C GLU A 87 -9.48 -2.25 6.81
N ALA A 88 -8.20 -2.15 7.15
CA ALA A 88 -7.35 -1.02 6.77
C ALA A 88 -7.20 -0.88 5.25
N GLY A 89 -6.94 -2.00 4.55
CA GLY A 89 -6.88 -2.05 3.09
C GLY A 89 -8.18 -1.60 2.43
N ALA A 90 -9.32 -2.13 2.89
CA ALA A 90 -10.65 -1.76 2.37
C ALA A 90 -10.96 -0.27 2.61
N ARG A 91 -10.62 0.25 3.80
CA ARG A 91 -10.78 1.67 4.14
C ARG A 91 -9.96 2.57 3.22
N ARG A 92 -8.67 2.28 3.06
CA ARG A 92 -7.79 3.11 2.22
C ARG A 92 -8.10 2.99 0.73
N MET A 93 -8.49 1.82 0.25
CA MET A 93 -9.02 1.65 -1.11
C MET A 93 -10.22 2.56 -1.38
N MET A 94 -11.13 2.69 -0.41
CA MET A 94 -12.25 3.62 -0.53
C MET A 94 -11.79 5.09 -0.44
N GLU A 95 -10.89 5.42 0.48
CA GLU A 95 -10.40 6.79 0.70
C GLU A 95 -9.57 7.31 -0.47
N GLU A 96 -8.71 6.49 -1.08
CA GLU A 96 -7.81 6.86 -2.17
C GLU A 96 -8.40 6.64 -3.57
N MET A 97 -8.96 5.45 -3.80
CA MET A 97 -9.39 4.98 -5.12
C MET A 97 -10.91 4.99 -5.32
N GLY A 98 -11.69 5.25 -4.26
CA GLY A 98 -13.16 5.22 -4.29
C GLY A 98 -13.72 3.84 -4.62
N MET A 99 -13.00 2.77 -4.30
CA MET A 99 -13.32 1.39 -4.68
C MET A 99 -13.63 0.52 -3.47
N THR A 100 -14.56 -0.41 -3.65
CA THR A 100 -14.80 -1.52 -2.70
C THR A 100 -14.52 -2.84 -3.41
N VAL A 101 -13.41 -3.47 -3.05
CA VAL A 101 -12.98 -4.74 -3.64
C VAL A 101 -12.68 -5.73 -2.53
N PRO A 102 -13.20 -6.99 -2.59
CA PRO A 102 -12.79 -8.03 -1.65
C PRO A 102 -11.28 -8.28 -1.74
N LEU A 103 -10.60 -8.27 -0.60
CA LEU A 103 -9.16 -8.44 -0.52
C LEU A 103 -8.79 -9.82 0.04
N GLU A 104 -7.84 -10.48 -0.62
CA GLU A 104 -7.21 -11.73 -0.20
C GLU A 104 -5.76 -11.45 0.18
N GLU A 105 -5.33 -11.89 1.37
CA GLU A 105 -3.93 -11.82 1.78
C GLU A 105 -3.12 -12.91 1.07
N LEU A 106 -1.96 -12.52 0.50
CA LEU A 106 -1.09 -13.42 -0.26
C LEU A 106 0.13 -13.86 0.54
N PHE A 107 0.90 -12.91 1.02
CA PHE A 107 2.12 -13.15 1.79
C PHE A 107 2.53 -11.89 2.57
N THR A 108 3.48 -12.06 3.49
CA THR A 108 4.15 -10.97 4.18
C THR A 108 5.64 -10.93 3.85
N PHE A 109 6.26 -9.76 3.96
CA PHE A 109 7.70 -9.64 3.89
C PHE A 109 8.16 -8.39 4.65
N ILE A 110 9.43 -8.37 5.02
CA ILE A 110 10.04 -7.21 5.67
C ILE A 110 10.96 -6.54 4.66
N TYR A 111 10.86 -5.21 4.57
CA TYR A 111 11.80 -4.41 3.80
C TYR A 111 12.25 -3.17 4.57
N ARG A 112 13.34 -2.57 4.10
CA ARG A 112 13.86 -1.32 4.62
C ARG A 112 14.31 -0.44 3.46
N ALA A 113 13.83 0.81 3.42
CA ALA A 113 14.19 1.79 2.41
C ALA A 113 14.42 3.15 3.08
N THR A 114 15.58 3.75 2.82
CA THR A 114 15.93 5.09 3.34
C THR A 114 15.78 6.12 2.23
N PHE A 115 15.19 7.26 2.54
CA PHE A 115 14.97 8.37 1.62
C PHE A 115 15.94 9.52 1.87
N ASP A 116 16.13 10.39 0.86
CA ASP A 116 17.04 11.54 0.92
C ASP A 116 16.68 12.57 2.01
N ASN A 117 15.40 12.59 2.45
CA ASN A 117 14.91 13.45 3.52
C ASN A 117 15.19 12.90 4.94
N GLY A 118 15.94 11.79 5.05
CA GLY A 118 16.33 11.15 6.32
C GLY A 118 15.28 10.20 6.91
N LEU A 119 14.11 10.06 6.28
CA LEU A 119 13.11 9.08 6.69
C LEU A 119 13.50 7.68 6.22
N THR A 120 13.10 6.67 6.97
CA THR A 120 13.31 5.26 6.63
C THR A 120 12.01 4.49 6.81
N GLU A 121 11.54 3.88 5.75
CA GLU A 121 10.52 2.83 5.85
C GLU A 121 11.21 1.55 6.31
N HIS A 122 10.73 0.98 7.41
CA HIS A 122 11.11 -0.33 7.91
C HIS A 122 9.83 -1.05 8.27
N GLU A 123 9.32 -1.82 7.31
CA GLU A 123 7.95 -2.30 7.33
C GLU A 123 7.88 -3.82 7.24
N LEU A 124 7.00 -4.40 8.04
CA LEU A 124 6.45 -5.73 7.82
C LEU A 124 5.17 -5.51 7.01
N ASP A 125 5.26 -5.72 5.70
CA ASP A 125 4.21 -5.44 4.74
C ASP A 125 3.35 -6.68 4.46
N HIS A 126 2.03 -6.51 4.58
CA HIS A 126 1.02 -7.50 4.22
C HIS A 126 0.53 -7.25 2.80
N VAL A 127 0.91 -8.13 1.88
CA VAL A 127 0.52 -8.03 0.48
C VAL A 127 -0.85 -8.67 0.26
N MET A 128 -1.75 -7.89 -0.29
CA MET A 128 -3.13 -8.29 -0.59
C MET A 128 -3.46 -8.12 -2.06
N VAL A 129 -4.34 -8.98 -2.59
CA VAL A 129 -4.87 -8.88 -3.95
C VAL A 129 -6.39 -8.75 -3.95
N GLY A 130 -6.91 -7.96 -4.88
CA GLY A 130 -8.32 -7.85 -5.21
C GLY A 130 -8.54 -7.97 -6.72
N TYR A 131 -9.78 -8.19 -7.14
CA TYR A 131 -10.12 -8.36 -8.56
C TYR A 131 -11.37 -7.55 -8.90
N THR A 132 -11.28 -6.71 -9.94
CA THR A 132 -12.41 -5.97 -10.52
C THR A 132 -12.08 -5.45 -11.90
N ASP A 133 -13.10 -5.22 -12.71
CA ASP A 133 -12.99 -4.54 -14.01
C ASP A 133 -13.44 -3.07 -13.94
N ASP A 134 -13.85 -2.60 -12.76
CA ASP A 134 -14.30 -1.23 -12.56
C ASP A 134 -13.11 -0.26 -12.48
N ASP A 135 -13.24 0.90 -13.11
CA ASP A 135 -12.27 1.99 -12.93
C ASP A 135 -12.49 2.71 -11.59
N PRO A 136 -11.41 3.21 -10.98
CA PRO A 136 -11.50 3.93 -9.72
C PRO A 136 -12.12 5.32 -9.87
N VAL A 137 -12.67 5.81 -8.75
CA VAL A 137 -13.05 7.21 -8.57
C VAL A 137 -12.04 7.84 -7.61
N ILE A 138 -10.89 8.25 -8.14
CA ILE A 138 -9.75 8.70 -7.35
C ILE A 138 -10.04 9.96 -6.53
N ASN A 139 -9.48 10.01 -5.31
CA ASN A 139 -9.42 11.22 -4.51
C ASN A 139 -8.18 12.03 -4.90
N PRO A 140 -8.32 13.23 -5.49
CA PRO A 140 -7.19 14.02 -5.98
C PRO A 140 -6.22 14.51 -4.89
N GLU A 141 -6.64 14.51 -3.62
CA GLU A 141 -5.75 14.83 -2.49
C GLU A 141 -4.75 13.69 -2.21
N GLU A 142 -5.08 12.47 -2.61
CA GLU A 142 -4.28 11.26 -2.39
C GLU A 142 -3.61 10.77 -3.67
N VAL A 143 -4.32 10.81 -4.80
CA VAL A 143 -3.99 10.18 -6.08
C VAL A 143 -4.12 11.19 -7.22
N ALA A 144 -3.02 11.42 -7.95
CA ALA A 144 -3.00 12.34 -9.10
C ALA A 144 -3.57 11.71 -10.37
N ASP A 145 -3.33 10.41 -10.59
CA ASP A 145 -3.77 9.68 -11.79
C ASP A 145 -3.79 8.16 -11.51
N PHE A 146 -4.41 7.40 -12.40
CA PHE A 146 -4.39 5.94 -12.39
C PHE A 146 -4.23 5.36 -13.79
N LYS A 147 -3.75 4.14 -13.90
CA LYS A 147 -3.71 3.38 -15.14
C LYS A 147 -3.77 1.88 -14.90
N TRP A 148 -4.39 1.16 -15.83
CA TRP A 148 -4.24 -0.29 -15.95
C TRP A 148 -3.01 -0.61 -16.80
N MET A 149 -2.21 -1.57 -16.37
CA MET A 149 -0.99 -1.95 -17.08
C MET A 149 -0.77 -3.44 -17.05
N GLU A 150 -0.48 -4.02 -18.23
CA GLU A 150 -0.14 -5.43 -18.35
C GLU A 150 1.11 -5.77 -17.54
N MET A 151 1.12 -6.91 -16.85
CA MET A 151 2.16 -7.29 -15.90
C MET A 151 3.55 -7.42 -16.54
N GLU A 152 3.65 -7.97 -17.76
CA GLU A 152 4.92 -8.11 -18.49
C GLU A 152 5.46 -6.75 -18.95
N ALA A 153 4.58 -5.89 -19.44
CA ALA A 153 4.94 -4.52 -19.82
C ALA A 153 5.40 -3.71 -18.60
N LEU A 154 4.74 -3.89 -17.47
CA LEU A 154 5.10 -3.25 -16.20
C LEU A 154 6.45 -3.74 -15.68
N GLN A 155 6.74 -5.05 -15.73
CA GLN A 155 8.05 -5.59 -15.35
C GLN A 155 9.18 -4.99 -16.16
N LYS A 156 8.96 -4.84 -17.46
CA LYS A 156 9.92 -4.19 -18.35
C LYS A 156 10.11 -2.71 -17.98
N ASP A 157 9.01 -1.98 -17.78
CA ASP A 157 9.06 -0.55 -17.46
C ASP A 157 9.72 -0.28 -16.10
N LEU A 158 9.45 -1.10 -15.08
CA LEU A 158 10.14 -1.05 -13.79
C LEU A 158 11.66 -1.24 -13.90
N THR A 159 12.10 -2.04 -14.88
CA THR A 159 13.52 -2.29 -15.13
C THR A 159 14.18 -1.14 -15.90
N GLU A 160 13.48 -0.58 -16.89
CA GLU A 160 13.99 0.47 -17.77
C GLU A 160 13.88 1.88 -17.13
N ASN A 161 12.86 2.10 -16.31
CA ASN A 161 12.50 3.41 -15.73
C ASN A 161 12.21 3.31 -14.22
N PRO A 162 13.10 2.75 -13.38
CA PRO A 162 12.83 2.52 -11.96
C PRO A 162 12.51 3.81 -11.20
N ASP A 163 13.06 4.95 -11.61
CA ASP A 163 12.85 6.26 -10.97
C ASP A 163 11.42 6.81 -11.16
N HIS A 164 10.60 6.21 -12.05
CA HIS A 164 9.20 6.55 -12.21
C HIS A 164 8.31 5.91 -11.13
N TYR A 165 8.85 5.00 -10.35
CA TYR A 165 8.11 4.17 -9.40
C TYR A 165 8.60 4.34 -7.96
N THR A 166 7.74 4.06 -7.02
CA THR A 166 8.12 4.06 -5.60
C THR A 166 9.07 2.90 -5.28
N VAL A 167 9.97 3.11 -4.33
CA VAL A 167 10.98 2.12 -3.94
C VAL A 167 10.33 0.82 -3.47
N TRP A 168 9.31 0.89 -2.60
CA TRP A 168 8.63 -0.31 -2.11
C TRP A 168 7.95 -1.09 -3.23
N PHE A 169 7.36 -0.41 -4.21
CA PHE A 169 6.72 -1.07 -5.34
C PHE A 169 7.73 -1.84 -6.20
N THR A 170 8.91 -1.27 -6.46
CA THR A 170 9.99 -1.97 -7.18
C THR A 170 10.49 -3.19 -6.42
N ILE A 171 10.56 -3.14 -5.08
CA ILE A 171 10.97 -4.27 -4.24
C ILE A 171 9.93 -5.41 -4.28
N ILE A 172 8.64 -5.06 -4.25
CA ILE A 172 7.53 -6.02 -4.06
C ILE A 172 7.10 -6.69 -5.36
N PHE A 173 7.18 -5.97 -6.48
CA PHE A 173 6.52 -6.34 -7.74
C PHE A 173 6.93 -7.72 -8.24
N ASP A 174 8.21 -8.03 -8.31
CA ASP A 174 8.68 -9.32 -8.83
C ASP A 174 8.16 -10.49 -7.99
N ARG A 175 8.11 -10.32 -6.67
CA ARG A 175 7.58 -11.33 -5.76
C ARG A 175 6.06 -11.52 -5.93
N PHE A 176 5.33 -10.41 -6.05
CA PHE A 176 3.90 -10.42 -6.33
C PHE A 176 3.61 -11.09 -7.66
N TYR A 177 4.29 -10.69 -8.74
CA TYR A 177 4.08 -11.22 -10.08
C TYR A 177 4.35 -12.72 -10.14
N LYS A 178 5.45 -13.18 -9.54
CA LYS A 178 5.76 -14.61 -9.44
C LYS A 178 4.65 -15.37 -8.71
N HIS A 179 4.13 -14.83 -7.61
CA HIS A 179 3.03 -15.45 -6.85
C HIS A 179 1.78 -15.61 -7.70
N ILE A 180 1.39 -14.57 -8.46
CA ILE A 180 0.24 -14.62 -9.37
C ILE A 180 0.45 -15.64 -10.50
N GLN A 181 1.66 -15.72 -11.08
CA GLN A 181 1.98 -16.72 -12.08
C GLN A 181 1.87 -18.16 -11.55
N GLU A 182 2.30 -18.41 -10.32
CA GLU A 182 2.20 -19.72 -9.67
C GLU A 182 0.73 -20.08 -9.38
N LYS A 183 -0.05 -19.13 -8.89
CA LYS A 183 -1.50 -19.32 -8.64
C LYS A 183 -2.24 -19.68 -9.92
N ASN A 184 -1.96 -19.01 -11.04
CA ASN A 184 -2.59 -19.27 -12.34
C ASN A 184 -2.22 -20.61 -12.96
N LYS A 185 -1.09 -21.23 -12.59
CA LYS A 185 -0.70 -22.58 -13.04
C LYS A 185 -1.41 -23.70 -12.30
N THR A 186 -1.95 -23.40 -11.12
CA THR A 186 -2.61 -24.40 -10.23
C THR A 186 -4.13 -24.33 -10.27
N ALA A 187 -4.70 -23.34 -10.93
CA ALA A 187 -6.14 -23.15 -11.16
C ALA A 187 -6.58 -23.75 -12.50
#